data_8dde58c55e0fd595447e15e50ce717a8
#
_entry.id   8dde58c55e0fd595447e15e50ce717a8
#
_cell.length_a   1.000
_cell.length_b   1.000
_cell.length_c   1.000
_cell.angle_alpha   90.00
_cell.angle_beta   90.00
_cell.angle_gamma   90.00
#
_symmetry.space_group_name_H-M   'P 1'
#
loop_
_entity.id
_entity.type
_entity.pdbx_description
1 polymer ?
#
loop_
_entity_poly.entity_id
_entity_poly.type
_entity_poly.pdbx_seq_one_letter_code
_entity_poly.pdbx_strand_id
1 'polypeptide(L)'
;MVDLYKKYYLDSETIKEILQNGIVVFDTSALLDLYYYSSETRNEIFNKAFNYLKGRLWIPAQVYFEYLKNKSKVSEKPILSYERLLTKQSKDGGYVNSIVDKTKMLQGQSLGEIKNQLKTLKEQTLGTDKHPYLSPDVYAEYESVLSVVENQLTDFSTKTADFQTRIQKEIEKKITELQSDLLPDNVNNAIESSFQIGKEYSFSKMMEIAREGSFRYSEEIPPGYEDGKEKTGLQKYGDLFVWNQILDCAKSKQKDFIFVTNDVKIDWYEEDKRTPRFELLKEFREQANKRIWLLSMKNFIYHVNLLLDDQIHENVLQDIDSVQDEKENDKIRKELSADDIQKIFNNLIVKPIYVIDKIPKNESIRLFDNPDIYEAEDENGRKFRIITTIVGGGNYARVLHGMTNAFELKKLYETGNEHYWYYNFIIAKNEALVEKIMEHMGKTKVRKLFADHSIQTAVCYLNEDQNINIAKAN
;
A
#
# COMPACT_ATOMS: atom_id res chain seq x y z
N MET A 1 15.56 -38.81 -3.77
CA MET A 1 14.26 -38.16 -4.00
C MET A 1 14.42 -36.70 -4.49
N VAL A 2 15.41 -35.97 -4.00
CA VAL A 2 15.65 -34.56 -4.37
C VAL A 2 15.91 -34.31 -5.88
N ASP A 3 16.46 -35.27 -6.61
CA ASP A 3 16.80 -35.10 -8.03
C ASP A 3 15.62 -35.18 -9.02
N LEU A 4 14.53 -35.88 -8.64
CA LEU A 4 13.38 -36.03 -9.52
C LEU A 4 12.57 -34.72 -9.65
N TYR A 5 12.56 -33.89 -8.63
CA TYR A 5 11.85 -32.61 -8.63
C TYR A 5 12.66 -31.52 -9.38
N LYS A 6 13.98 -31.53 -9.27
CA LYS A 6 14.87 -30.52 -9.89
C LYS A 6 14.67 -30.36 -11.41
N LYS A 7 14.26 -31.43 -12.11
CA LYS A 7 14.01 -31.37 -13.57
C LYS A 7 12.85 -30.45 -13.98
N TYR A 8 11.99 -30.04 -13.04
CA TYR A 8 10.87 -29.16 -13.31
C TYR A 8 11.19 -27.69 -13.00
N TYR A 9 12.16 -27.44 -12.10
CA TYR A 9 12.56 -26.09 -11.74
C TYR A 9 13.53 -25.53 -12.75
N LEU A 10 13.33 -24.24 -13.11
CA LEU A 10 14.13 -23.59 -14.13
C LEU A 10 15.16 -22.66 -13.48
N ASP A 11 16.36 -22.66 -14.00
CA ASP A 11 17.39 -21.69 -13.66
C ASP A 11 17.23 -20.37 -14.46
N SER A 12 17.98 -19.36 -14.08
CA SER A 12 17.92 -18.04 -14.71
C SER A 12 18.25 -18.08 -16.21
N GLU A 13 19.18 -18.95 -16.64
CA GLU A 13 19.55 -19.06 -18.06
C GLU A 13 18.41 -19.69 -18.87
N THR A 14 17.76 -20.71 -18.34
CA THR A 14 16.58 -21.31 -18.97
C THR A 14 15.41 -20.32 -19.05
N ILE A 15 15.20 -19.51 -18.02
CA ILE A 15 14.18 -18.45 -18.03
C ILE A 15 14.48 -17.45 -19.14
N LYS A 16 15.73 -17.02 -19.31
CA LYS A 16 16.15 -16.14 -20.41
C LYS A 16 15.91 -16.79 -21.79
N GLU A 17 16.27 -18.06 -21.96
CA GLU A 17 16.01 -18.82 -23.18
C GLU A 17 14.50 -18.80 -23.54
N ILE A 18 13.63 -19.03 -22.56
CA ILE A 18 12.19 -18.99 -22.77
C ILE A 18 11.71 -17.58 -23.13
N LEU A 19 12.22 -16.56 -22.47
CA LEU A 19 11.90 -15.16 -22.81
C LEU A 19 12.38 -14.76 -24.21
N GLN A 20 13.44 -15.39 -24.74
CA GLN A 20 13.90 -15.16 -26.11
C GLN A 20 13.05 -15.86 -27.16
N ASN A 21 12.53 -17.05 -26.87
CA ASN A 21 11.97 -17.95 -27.89
C ASN A 21 10.52 -18.40 -27.61
N GLY A 22 10.09 -18.33 -26.36
CA GLY A 22 8.81 -18.82 -25.86
C GLY A 22 7.67 -17.81 -26.00
N ILE A 23 6.55 -18.17 -25.44
CA ILE A 23 5.35 -17.32 -25.30
C ILE A 23 5.32 -16.73 -23.90
N VAL A 24 5.02 -15.45 -23.82
CA VAL A 24 4.81 -14.76 -22.53
C VAL A 24 3.33 -14.46 -22.38
N VAL A 25 2.76 -15.01 -21.32
CA VAL A 25 1.35 -14.89 -20.97
C VAL A 25 1.20 -13.95 -19.79
N PHE A 26 0.23 -13.08 -19.85
CA PHE A 26 -0.07 -12.17 -18.74
C PHE A 26 -1.39 -12.53 -18.07
N ASP A 27 -1.38 -12.41 -16.75
CA ASP A 27 -2.57 -12.51 -15.90
C ASP A 27 -3.28 -11.16 -15.76
N THR A 28 -4.55 -11.21 -15.35
CA THR A 28 -5.37 -10.03 -15.06
C THR A 28 -4.69 -9.08 -14.07
N SER A 29 -4.09 -9.61 -13.02
CA SER A 29 -3.39 -8.82 -11.99
C SER A 29 -2.25 -7.99 -12.59
N ALA A 30 -1.41 -8.60 -13.42
CA ALA A 30 -0.28 -7.94 -14.06
C ALA A 30 -0.71 -6.88 -15.10
N LEU A 31 -1.82 -7.12 -15.83
CA LEU A 31 -2.35 -6.14 -16.78
C LEU A 31 -2.98 -4.93 -16.10
N LEU A 32 -3.76 -5.16 -15.03
CA LEU A 32 -4.40 -4.07 -14.29
C LEU A 32 -3.38 -3.21 -13.53
N ASP A 33 -2.25 -3.79 -13.13
CA ASP A 33 -1.19 -3.06 -12.45
C ASP A 33 -0.55 -1.96 -13.30
N LEU A 34 -0.61 -2.09 -14.63
CA LEU A 34 -0.13 -1.07 -15.55
C LEU A 34 -0.81 0.31 -15.34
N TYR A 35 -2.03 0.34 -14.82
CA TYR A 35 -2.71 1.60 -14.51
C TYR A 35 -2.17 2.33 -13.27
N TYR A 36 -1.47 1.62 -12.39
CA TYR A 36 -0.88 2.19 -11.18
C TYR A 36 0.54 2.72 -11.39
N TYR A 37 1.24 2.23 -12.42
CA TYR A 37 2.61 2.68 -12.72
C TYR A 37 2.63 4.10 -13.28
N SER A 38 3.73 4.81 -13.06
CA SER A 38 3.95 6.12 -13.67
C SER A 38 3.93 6.06 -15.20
N SER A 39 3.64 7.18 -15.85
CA SER A 39 3.67 7.26 -17.32
C SER A 39 5.06 6.90 -17.89
N GLU A 40 6.12 7.26 -17.18
CA GLU A 40 7.50 6.91 -17.55
C GLU A 40 7.71 5.39 -17.52
N THR A 41 7.34 4.75 -16.42
CA THR A 41 7.42 3.29 -16.26
C THR A 41 6.61 2.56 -17.33
N ARG A 42 5.37 3.00 -17.60
CA ARG A 42 4.54 2.42 -18.66
C ARG A 42 5.21 2.54 -20.03
N ASN A 43 5.74 3.70 -20.36
CA ASN A 43 6.42 3.94 -21.64
C ASN A 43 7.66 3.03 -21.81
N GLU A 44 8.45 2.84 -20.76
CA GLU A 44 9.57 1.91 -20.77
C GLU A 44 9.10 0.45 -21.02
N ILE A 45 8.06 0.02 -20.32
CA ILE A 45 7.48 -1.33 -20.50
C ILE A 45 6.96 -1.51 -21.92
N PHE A 46 6.16 -0.58 -22.45
CA PHE A 46 5.53 -0.72 -23.75
C PHE A 46 6.55 -0.63 -24.91
N ASN A 47 7.43 0.37 -24.87
CA ASN A 47 8.35 0.64 -25.96
C ASN A 47 9.58 -0.28 -25.97
N LYS A 48 9.97 -0.82 -24.82
CA LYS A 48 11.14 -1.71 -24.72
C LYS A 48 10.72 -3.16 -24.50
N ALA A 49 10.11 -3.50 -23.38
CA ALA A 49 9.81 -4.89 -23.04
C ALA A 49 8.76 -5.51 -23.98
N PHE A 50 7.62 -4.84 -24.19
CA PHE A 50 6.57 -5.39 -25.09
C PHE A 50 7.00 -5.38 -26.55
N ASN A 51 7.74 -4.37 -26.98
CA ASN A 51 8.27 -4.31 -28.34
C ASN A 51 9.30 -5.42 -28.59
N TYR A 52 10.20 -5.70 -27.65
CA TYR A 52 11.14 -6.83 -27.72
C TYR A 52 10.41 -8.18 -27.86
N LEU A 53 9.30 -8.33 -27.16
CA LEU A 53 8.48 -9.55 -27.14
C LEU A 53 7.38 -9.58 -28.20
N LYS A 54 7.38 -8.64 -29.15
CA LYS A 54 6.33 -8.52 -30.16
C LYS A 54 6.07 -9.83 -30.89
N GLY A 55 4.80 -10.21 -30.99
CA GLY A 55 4.34 -11.46 -31.60
C GLY A 55 4.46 -12.69 -30.68
N ARG A 56 4.98 -12.54 -29.47
CA ARG A 56 5.13 -13.59 -28.45
C ARG A 56 4.36 -13.30 -27.15
N LEU A 57 3.69 -12.16 -27.08
CA LEU A 57 2.81 -11.81 -25.97
C LEU A 57 1.41 -12.37 -26.21
N TRP A 58 0.84 -13.02 -25.22
CA TRP A 58 -0.46 -13.65 -25.34
C TRP A 58 -1.29 -13.48 -24.06
N ILE A 59 -2.60 -13.34 -24.22
CA ILE A 59 -3.57 -13.21 -23.13
C ILE A 59 -4.65 -14.29 -23.29
N PRO A 60 -4.92 -15.13 -22.25
CA PRO A 60 -6.09 -15.98 -22.22
C PRO A 60 -7.38 -15.17 -22.40
N ALA A 61 -8.38 -15.71 -23.09
CA ALA A 61 -9.66 -15.01 -23.25
C ALA A 61 -10.33 -14.69 -21.91
N GLN A 62 -10.21 -15.59 -20.92
CA GLN A 62 -10.73 -15.38 -19.57
C GLN A 62 -10.05 -14.16 -18.90
N VAL A 63 -8.74 -14.06 -19.00
CA VAL A 63 -7.97 -12.91 -18.47
C VAL A 63 -8.42 -11.61 -19.15
N TYR A 64 -8.57 -11.61 -20.49
CA TYR A 64 -9.00 -10.42 -21.20
C TYR A 64 -10.42 -9.99 -20.82
N PHE A 65 -11.33 -10.94 -20.63
CA PHE A 65 -12.68 -10.67 -20.11
C PHE A 65 -12.64 -10.03 -18.72
N GLU A 66 -11.86 -10.59 -17.81
CA GLU A 66 -11.72 -10.05 -16.43
C GLU A 66 -11.05 -8.67 -16.43
N TYR A 67 -10.03 -8.48 -17.27
CA TYR A 67 -9.39 -7.19 -17.47
C TYR A 67 -10.40 -6.12 -17.91
N LEU A 68 -11.17 -6.38 -18.98
CA LEU A 68 -12.19 -5.44 -19.49
C LEU A 68 -13.25 -5.11 -18.44
N LYS A 69 -13.68 -6.09 -17.64
CA LYS A 69 -14.64 -5.91 -16.56
C LYS A 69 -14.14 -4.98 -15.46
N ASN A 70 -12.84 -5.03 -15.15
CA ASN A 70 -12.28 -4.35 -13.99
C ASN A 70 -11.49 -3.07 -14.34
N LYS A 71 -11.07 -2.87 -15.60
CA LYS A 71 -10.16 -1.81 -15.99
C LYS A 71 -10.67 -0.41 -15.64
N SER A 72 -11.94 -0.09 -15.86
CA SER A 72 -12.47 1.25 -15.55
C SER A 72 -12.35 1.58 -14.06
N LYS A 73 -12.75 0.64 -13.20
CA LYS A 73 -12.64 0.81 -11.75
C LYS A 73 -11.19 0.98 -11.27
N VAL A 74 -10.25 0.30 -11.94
CA VAL A 74 -8.84 0.35 -11.56
C VAL A 74 -8.17 1.61 -12.08
N SER A 75 -8.46 2.01 -13.33
CA SER A 75 -7.84 3.19 -13.96
C SER A 75 -8.21 4.52 -13.28
N GLU A 76 -9.38 4.60 -12.64
CA GLU A 76 -9.82 5.79 -11.92
C GLU A 76 -9.15 5.96 -10.55
N LYS A 77 -8.66 4.89 -9.93
CA LYS A 77 -8.10 4.95 -8.57
C LYS A 77 -6.93 5.92 -8.40
N PRO A 78 -5.92 5.98 -9.31
CA PRO A 78 -4.83 6.94 -9.19
C PRO A 78 -5.33 8.38 -9.21
N ILE A 79 -6.30 8.71 -10.08
CA ILE A 79 -6.91 10.05 -10.16
C ILE A 79 -7.60 10.39 -8.85
N LEU A 80 -8.46 9.50 -8.35
CA LEU A 80 -9.15 9.68 -7.06
C LEU A 80 -8.16 9.87 -5.90
N SER A 81 -7.00 9.24 -5.95
CA SER A 81 -5.96 9.41 -4.94
C SER A 81 -5.38 10.82 -4.94
N TYR A 82 -5.14 11.42 -6.11
CA TYR A 82 -4.73 12.82 -6.21
C TYR A 82 -5.84 13.80 -5.82
N GLU A 83 -7.08 13.55 -6.24
CA GLU A 83 -8.24 14.39 -5.88
C GLU A 83 -8.46 14.44 -4.37
N ARG A 84 -8.25 13.32 -3.66
CA ARG A 84 -8.30 13.26 -2.20
C ARG A 84 -7.31 14.18 -1.50
N LEU A 85 -6.18 14.49 -2.10
CA LEU A 85 -5.22 15.45 -1.52
C LEU A 85 -5.77 16.88 -1.48
N LEU A 86 -6.65 17.24 -2.42
CA LEU A 86 -7.23 18.58 -2.55
C LEU A 86 -8.57 18.72 -1.83
N THR A 87 -9.41 17.68 -1.84
CA THR A 87 -10.80 17.76 -1.40
C THR A 87 -11.02 17.25 0.02
N LYS A 88 -11.83 17.98 0.80
CA LYS A 88 -12.29 17.55 2.14
C LYS A 88 -13.36 16.43 2.09
N GLN A 89 -13.76 15.97 0.91
CA GLN A 89 -14.90 15.05 0.74
C GLN A 89 -14.62 13.60 1.16
N SER A 90 -13.39 13.24 1.49
CA SER A 90 -13.05 11.92 2.00
C SER A 90 -12.36 12.01 3.34
N LYS A 91 -12.48 10.95 4.16
CA LYS A 91 -11.83 10.84 5.48
C LYS A 91 -10.32 11.06 5.42
N ASP A 92 -9.71 10.85 4.26
CA ASP A 92 -8.27 10.90 4.03
C ASP A 92 -7.86 12.06 3.08
N GLY A 93 -8.61 13.14 3.03
CA GLY A 93 -8.40 14.19 2.03
C GLY A 93 -8.13 15.59 2.59
N GLY A 94 -7.70 16.47 1.71
CA GLY A 94 -7.57 17.90 2.00
C GLY A 94 -6.35 18.27 2.87
N TYR A 95 -5.26 17.51 2.85
CA TYR A 95 -4.03 17.79 3.63
C TYR A 95 -3.47 19.19 3.36
N VAL A 96 -3.46 19.62 2.11
CA VAL A 96 -2.97 20.94 1.70
C VAL A 96 -3.76 22.05 2.36
N ASN A 97 -5.11 21.93 2.34
CA ASN A 97 -6.00 22.91 2.97
C ASN A 97 -5.84 22.93 4.50
N SER A 98 -5.57 21.78 5.13
CA SER A 98 -5.34 21.71 6.56
C SER A 98 -4.11 22.48 7.02
N ILE A 99 -3.01 22.42 6.27
CA ILE A 99 -1.79 23.20 6.56
C ILE A 99 -2.12 24.69 6.54
N VAL A 100 -2.85 25.14 5.52
CA VAL A 100 -3.26 26.54 5.40
C VAL A 100 -4.19 26.97 6.54
N ASP A 101 -5.20 26.14 6.87
CA ASP A 101 -6.14 26.45 7.96
C ASP A 101 -5.42 26.55 9.31
N LYS A 102 -4.51 25.62 9.61
CA LYS A 102 -3.70 25.67 10.85
C LYS A 102 -2.78 26.90 10.89
N THR A 103 -2.21 27.31 9.75
CA THR A 103 -1.40 28.51 9.67
C THR A 103 -2.23 29.76 9.95
N LYS A 104 -3.45 29.83 9.39
CA LYS A 104 -4.41 30.93 9.66
C LYS A 104 -4.85 30.98 11.12
N MET A 105 -5.08 29.83 11.75
CA MET A 105 -5.41 29.78 13.18
C MET A 105 -4.24 30.29 14.03
N LEU A 106 -3.02 29.92 13.72
CA LEU A 106 -1.83 30.38 14.43
C LEU A 106 -1.69 31.91 14.35
N GLN A 107 -1.85 32.49 13.17
CA GLN A 107 -1.73 33.91 12.93
C GLN A 107 -2.90 34.72 13.52
N GLY A 108 -4.16 34.28 13.28
CA GLY A 108 -5.35 35.03 13.64
C GLY A 108 -5.80 34.80 15.09
N GLN A 109 -5.99 33.54 15.47
CA GLN A 109 -6.58 33.22 16.76
C GLN A 109 -5.55 33.29 17.88
N SER A 110 -4.47 32.52 17.83
CA SER A 110 -3.51 32.43 18.95
C SER A 110 -2.77 33.74 19.21
N LEU A 111 -2.29 34.42 18.15
CA LEU A 111 -1.65 35.71 18.31
C LEU A 111 -2.64 36.80 18.75
N GLY A 112 -3.86 36.76 18.23
CA GLY A 112 -4.94 37.66 18.65
C GLY A 112 -5.31 37.53 20.13
N GLU A 113 -5.38 36.30 20.63
CA GLU A 113 -5.63 36.05 22.06
C GLU A 113 -4.51 36.63 22.95
N ILE A 114 -3.23 36.43 22.56
CA ILE A 114 -2.09 37.00 23.29
C ILE A 114 -2.19 38.54 23.33
N LYS A 115 -2.47 39.17 22.21
CA LYS A 115 -2.63 40.63 22.12
C LYS A 115 -3.76 41.15 22.99
N ASN A 116 -4.90 40.46 22.99
CA ASN A 116 -6.05 40.82 23.81
C ASN A 116 -5.75 40.72 25.32
N GLN A 117 -5.07 39.62 25.73
CA GLN A 117 -4.64 39.46 27.13
C GLN A 117 -3.63 40.55 27.57
N LEU A 118 -2.65 40.86 26.70
CA LEU A 118 -1.70 41.93 26.96
C LEU A 118 -2.40 43.30 27.07
N LYS A 119 -3.36 43.59 26.19
CA LYS A 119 -4.14 44.79 26.25
C LYS A 119 -4.92 44.90 27.57
N THR A 120 -5.60 43.85 27.99
CA THR A 120 -6.32 43.79 29.25
C THR A 120 -5.40 44.02 30.41
N LEU A 121 -4.23 43.38 30.45
CA LEU A 121 -3.25 43.59 31.51
C LEU A 121 -2.74 45.03 31.57
N LYS A 122 -2.45 45.66 30.44
CA LYS A 122 -2.10 47.09 30.35
C LYS A 122 -3.18 48.00 30.88
N GLU A 123 -4.43 47.77 30.51
CA GLU A 123 -5.60 48.56 31.00
C GLU A 123 -5.75 48.49 32.51
N GLN A 124 -5.38 47.38 33.13
CA GLN A 124 -5.47 47.21 34.58
C GLN A 124 -4.30 47.81 35.35
N THR A 125 -3.12 48.02 34.76
CA THR A 125 -1.89 48.29 35.48
C THR A 125 -1.15 49.58 35.10
N LEU A 126 -1.48 50.23 33.96
CA LEU A 126 -0.74 51.43 33.50
C LEU A 126 -1.17 52.76 34.09
N GLY A 127 -2.28 52.81 34.84
CA GLY A 127 -2.65 54.07 35.53
C GLY A 127 -1.83 54.27 36.80
N THR A 128 -1.21 55.43 36.97
CA THR A 128 -0.42 55.75 38.16
C THR A 128 -1.24 55.82 39.45
N ASP A 129 -2.55 55.91 39.31
CA ASP A 129 -3.57 55.87 40.39
C ASP A 129 -4.09 54.43 40.64
N LYS A 130 -3.58 53.46 39.91
CA LYS A 130 -4.02 52.05 40.03
C LYS A 130 -3.09 51.22 40.91
N HIS A 131 -3.69 50.25 41.58
CA HIS A 131 -2.99 49.18 42.27
C HIS A 131 -3.55 47.83 41.80
N PRO A 132 -2.73 46.97 41.15
CA PRO A 132 -1.27 47.09 40.95
C PRO A 132 -0.89 48.11 39.84
N TYR A 133 0.27 48.75 40.00
CA TYR A 133 0.87 49.61 38.97
C TYR A 133 2.16 48.95 38.43
N LEU A 134 2.31 48.90 37.12
CA LEU A 134 3.51 48.36 36.45
C LEU A 134 4.10 49.42 35.50
N SER A 135 5.43 49.49 35.45
CA SER A 135 6.13 50.41 34.54
C SER A 135 5.83 50.13 33.07
N PRO A 136 5.59 51.18 32.24
CA PRO A 136 5.40 51.02 30.81
C PRO A 136 6.54 50.28 30.08
N ASP A 137 7.76 50.34 30.56
CA ASP A 137 8.93 49.74 29.94
C ASP A 137 8.85 48.22 29.89
N VAL A 138 8.19 47.57 30.86
CA VAL A 138 7.95 46.11 30.91
C VAL A 138 7.11 45.69 29.69
N TYR A 139 6.19 46.48 29.26
CA TYR A 139 5.34 46.20 28.11
C TYR A 139 6.00 46.50 26.76
N ALA A 140 6.81 47.57 26.69
CA ALA A 140 7.47 48.00 25.48
C ALA A 140 8.40 46.92 24.87
N GLU A 141 9.18 46.25 25.75
CA GLU A 141 10.06 45.16 25.34
C GLU A 141 9.24 43.99 24.74
N TYR A 142 8.18 43.54 25.44
CA TYR A 142 7.36 42.43 24.99
C TYR A 142 6.58 42.75 23.69
N GLU A 143 6.07 43.98 23.56
CA GLU A 143 5.39 44.47 22.36
C GLU A 143 6.33 44.48 21.15
N SER A 144 7.59 44.82 21.35
CA SER A 144 8.63 44.77 20.32
C SER A 144 8.80 43.31 19.83
N VAL A 145 8.91 42.34 20.74
CA VAL A 145 9.02 40.93 20.40
C VAL A 145 7.76 40.43 19.67
N LEU A 146 6.57 40.80 20.17
CA LEU A 146 5.31 40.45 19.50
C LEU A 146 5.22 40.98 18.06
N SER A 147 5.69 42.21 17.81
CA SER A 147 5.74 42.77 16.47
C SER A 147 6.63 41.98 15.52
N VAL A 148 7.79 41.53 15.99
CA VAL A 148 8.68 40.66 15.20
C VAL A 148 8.02 39.34 14.85
N VAL A 149 7.39 38.67 15.87
CA VAL A 149 6.65 37.42 15.68
C VAL A 149 5.51 37.60 14.66
N GLU A 150 4.74 38.69 14.76
CA GLU A 150 3.65 39.01 13.84
C GLU A 150 4.12 39.13 12.38
N ASN A 151 5.22 39.86 12.16
CA ASN A 151 5.81 39.99 10.84
C ASN A 151 6.29 38.66 10.28
N GLN A 152 6.91 37.80 11.12
CA GLN A 152 7.35 36.48 10.71
C GLN A 152 6.17 35.53 10.41
N LEU A 153 5.09 35.59 11.20
CA LEU A 153 3.90 34.82 10.95
C LEU A 153 3.16 35.27 9.67
N THR A 154 3.22 36.55 9.35
CA THR A 154 2.67 37.10 8.10
C THR A 154 3.46 36.57 6.89
N ASP A 155 4.79 36.61 6.94
CA ASP A 155 5.66 36.02 5.90
C ASP A 155 5.41 34.50 5.77
N PHE A 156 5.33 33.79 6.88
CA PHE A 156 5.00 32.35 6.91
C PHE A 156 3.64 32.05 6.29
N SER A 157 2.62 32.86 6.60
CA SER A 157 1.29 32.71 6.02
C SER A 157 1.28 32.91 4.51
N THR A 158 2.02 33.92 4.02
CA THR A 158 2.19 34.18 2.58
C THR A 158 2.88 33.00 1.89
N LYS A 159 3.99 32.52 2.45
CA LYS A 159 4.71 31.34 1.92
C LYS A 159 3.87 30.06 1.94
N THR A 160 3.00 29.93 2.94
CA THR A 160 2.06 28.80 3.02
C THR A 160 1.00 28.88 1.92
N ALA A 161 0.50 30.07 1.58
CA ALA A 161 -0.43 30.26 0.48
C ALA A 161 0.23 29.99 -0.89
N ASP A 162 1.47 30.44 -1.07
CA ASP A 162 2.26 30.12 -2.26
C ASP A 162 2.53 28.62 -2.39
N PHE A 163 2.87 27.97 -1.29
CA PHE A 163 3.02 26.50 -1.22
C PHE A 163 1.74 25.80 -1.63
N GLN A 164 0.57 26.21 -1.07
CA GLN A 164 -0.73 25.65 -1.45
C GLN A 164 -0.97 25.76 -2.96
N THR A 165 -0.73 26.93 -3.53
CA THR A 165 -0.94 27.19 -4.95
C THR A 165 -0.05 26.31 -5.82
N ARG A 166 1.22 26.13 -5.43
CA ARG A 166 2.19 25.30 -6.17
C ARG A 166 1.81 23.82 -6.11
N ILE A 167 1.46 23.31 -4.94
CA ILE A 167 1.01 21.92 -4.75
C ILE A 167 -0.28 21.65 -5.53
N GLN A 168 -1.24 22.56 -5.46
CA GLN A 168 -2.50 22.42 -6.20
C GLN A 168 -2.24 22.32 -7.71
N LYS A 169 -1.42 23.19 -8.27
CA LYS A 169 -1.04 23.15 -9.69
C LYS A 169 -0.34 21.85 -10.07
N GLU A 170 0.53 21.32 -9.19
CA GLU A 170 1.23 20.07 -9.45
C GLU A 170 0.25 18.89 -9.45
N ILE A 171 -0.69 18.86 -8.50
CA ILE A 171 -1.74 17.83 -8.43
C ILE A 171 -2.66 17.90 -9.65
N GLU A 172 -3.13 19.10 -10.04
CA GLU A 172 -3.97 19.29 -11.23
C GLU A 172 -3.24 18.86 -12.50
N LYS A 173 -1.94 19.14 -12.60
CA LYS A 173 -1.10 18.67 -13.71
C LYS A 173 -1.05 17.12 -13.74
N LYS A 174 -0.82 16.46 -12.60
CA LYS A 174 -0.79 15.00 -12.51
C LYS A 174 -2.13 14.36 -12.86
N ILE A 175 -3.24 14.93 -12.39
CA ILE A 175 -4.59 14.50 -12.76
C ILE A 175 -4.78 14.63 -14.28
N THR A 176 -4.39 15.76 -14.87
CA THR A 176 -4.51 15.99 -16.32
C THR A 176 -3.66 14.99 -17.12
N GLU A 177 -2.43 14.70 -16.70
CA GLU A 177 -1.57 13.69 -17.31
C GLU A 177 -2.25 12.31 -17.27
N LEU A 178 -2.77 11.88 -16.12
CA LEU A 178 -3.46 10.60 -15.97
C LEU A 178 -4.75 10.54 -16.81
N GLN A 179 -5.53 11.61 -16.83
CA GLN A 179 -6.74 11.70 -17.66
C GLN A 179 -6.42 11.65 -19.15
N SER A 180 -5.33 12.27 -19.58
CA SER A 180 -4.89 12.21 -20.99
C SER A 180 -4.44 10.82 -21.42
N ASP A 181 -3.93 10.01 -20.48
CA ASP A 181 -3.59 8.60 -20.71
C ASP A 181 -4.83 7.69 -20.82
N LEU A 182 -5.96 8.12 -20.23
CA LEU A 182 -7.22 7.37 -20.26
C LEU A 182 -8.14 7.71 -21.45
N LEU A 183 -7.90 8.84 -22.12
CA LEU A 183 -8.74 9.29 -23.25
C LEU A 183 -7.86 9.81 -24.42
N PRO A 184 -7.34 8.97 -25.33
CA PRO A 184 -7.62 7.53 -25.47
C PRO A 184 -6.93 6.70 -24.36
N ASP A 185 -7.52 5.55 -24.02
CA ASP A 185 -6.95 4.62 -23.01
C ASP A 185 -5.65 4.01 -23.56
N ASN A 186 -4.52 4.69 -23.31
CA ASN A 186 -3.22 4.32 -23.84
C ASN A 186 -2.74 2.95 -23.34
N VAL A 187 -3.13 2.57 -22.10
CA VAL A 187 -2.82 1.24 -21.54
C VAL A 187 -3.56 0.16 -22.30
N ASN A 188 -4.87 0.33 -22.53
CA ASN A 188 -5.67 -0.61 -23.28
C ASN A 188 -5.17 -0.72 -24.74
N ASN A 189 -4.86 0.41 -25.37
CA ASN A 189 -4.33 0.44 -26.75
C ASN A 189 -2.99 -0.29 -26.86
N ALA A 190 -2.11 -0.12 -25.88
CA ALA A 190 -0.83 -0.83 -25.81
C ALA A 190 -1.03 -2.34 -25.65
N ILE A 191 -1.98 -2.76 -24.82
CA ILE A 191 -2.32 -4.18 -24.64
C ILE A 191 -2.88 -4.76 -25.93
N GLU A 192 -3.90 -4.15 -26.53
CA GLU A 192 -4.54 -4.66 -27.76
C GLU A 192 -3.58 -4.72 -28.96
N SER A 193 -2.62 -3.78 -29.04
CA SER A 193 -1.63 -3.77 -30.14
C SER A 193 -0.46 -4.73 -29.92
N SER A 194 -0.16 -5.09 -28.68
CA SER A 194 1.01 -5.91 -28.35
C SER A 194 0.69 -7.39 -28.18
N PHE A 195 -0.52 -7.71 -27.72
CA PHE A 195 -0.91 -9.05 -27.32
C PHE A 195 -1.81 -9.74 -28.34
N GLN A 196 -1.62 -11.04 -28.49
CA GLN A 196 -2.60 -11.92 -29.13
C GLN A 196 -3.59 -12.40 -28.07
N ILE A 197 -4.88 -12.26 -28.34
CA ILE A 197 -5.95 -12.70 -27.42
C ILE A 197 -6.36 -14.11 -27.78
N GLY A 198 -6.46 -14.99 -26.80
CA GLY A 198 -6.93 -16.36 -26.93
C GLY A 198 -8.41 -16.46 -27.32
N LYS A 199 -8.83 -17.64 -27.72
CA LYS A 199 -10.24 -17.91 -28.02
C LYS A 199 -11.03 -18.18 -26.76
N GLU A 200 -12.25 -17.66 -26.70
CA GLU A 200 -13.19 -17.96 -25.62
C GLU A 200 -13.59 -19.43 -25.64
N TYR A 201 -13.80 -19.98 -24.45
CA TYR A 201 -14.43 -21.28 -24.30
C TYR A 201 -15.94 -21.21 -24.49
N SER A 202 -16.51 -22.22 -25.13
CA SER A 202 -17.97 -22.38 -25.11
C SER A 202 -18.47 -22.62 -23.70
N PHE A 203 -19.72 -22.25 -23.42
CA PHE A 203 -20.34 -22.50 -22.13
C PHE A 203 -20.28 -23.98 -21.71
N SER A 204 -20.47 -24.90 -22.68
CA SER A 204 -20.34 -26.35 -22.44
C SER A 204 -18.94 -26.73 -21.99
N LYS A 205 -17.87 -26.15 -22.58
CA LYS A 205 -16.49 -26.40 -22.18
C LYS A 205 -16.21 -25.84 -20.80
N MET A 206 -16.72 -24.65 -20.47
CA MET A 206 -16.62 -24.10 -19.13
C MET A 206 -17.30 -24.99 -18.07
N MET A 207 -18.46 -25.55 -18.37
CA MET A 207 -19.16 -26.48 -17.48
C MET A 207 -18.40 -27.80 -17.28
N GLU A 208 -17.74 -28.30 -18.33
CA GLU A 208 -16.87 -29.49 -18.24
C GLU A 208 -15.68 -29.22 -17.29
N ILE A 209 -14.97 -28.13 -17.50
CA ILE A 209 -13.84 -27.71 -16.64
C ILE A 209 -14.32 -27.47 -15.21
N ALA A 210 -15.48 -26.86 -15.01
CA ALA A 210 -16.02 -26.61 -13.67
C ALA A 210 -16.36 -27.92 -12.89
N ARG A 211 -16.78 -28.96 -13.59
CA ARG A 211 -17.01 -30.30 -12.96
C ARG A 211 -15.70 -30.91 -12.47
N GLU A 212 -14.67 -30.87 -13.30
CA GLU A 212 -13.31 -31.28 -12.89
C GLU A 212 -12.78 -30.39 -11.77
N GLY A 213 -12.98 -29.07 -11.88
CA GLY A 213 -12.60 -28.08 -10.89
C GLY A 213 -13.24 -28.27 -9.53
N SER A 214 -14.48 -28.80 -9.49
CA SER A 214 -15.11 -29.14 -8.20
C SER A 214 -14.35 -30.19 -7.44
N PHE A 215 -13.84 -31.22 -8.12
CA PHE A 215 -12.98 -32.23 -7.50
C PHE A 215 -11.60 -31.65 -7.15
N ARG A 216 -10.97 -30.92 -8.06
CA ARG A 216 -9.65 -30.29 -7.80
C ARG A 216 -9.68 -29.42 -6.56
N TYR A 217 -10.73 -28.63 -6.37
CA TYR A 217 -10.85 -27.69 -5.25
C TYR A 217 -11.17 -28.37 -3.92
N SER A 218 -11.91 -29.50 -3.94
CA SER A 218 -12.12 -30.30 -2.72
C SER A 218 -10.85 -30.98 -2.21
N GLU A 219 -9.91 -31.25 -3.11
CA GLU A 219 -8.61 -31.88 -2.80
C GLU A 219 -7.44 -30.87 -2.81
N GLU A 220 -7.74 -29.55 -2.82
CA GLU A 220 -6.77 -28.47 -2.86
C GLU A 220 -5.70 -28.61 -3.98
N ILE A 221 -6.14 -29.12 -5.16
CA ILE A 221 -5.29 -29.27 -6.33
C ILE A 221 -5.24 -27.95 -7.11
N PRO A 222 -4.06 -27.32 -7.28
CA PRO A 222 -3.91 -26.02 -7.94
C PRO A 222 -4.25 -26.07 -9.44
N PRO A 223 -4.55 -24.91 -10.09
CA PRO A 223 -4.67 -23.57 -9.48
C PRO A 223 -6.11 -23.22 -9.08
N GLY A 224 -6.27 -22.15 -8.29
CA GLY A 224 -7.56 -21.46 -8.10
C GLY A 224 -8.43 -21.98 -6.96
N TYR A 225 -7.98 -22.95 -6.16
CA TYR A 225 -8.80 -23.48 -5.05
C TYR A 225 -9.01 -22.44 -3.93
N GLU A 226 -8.11 -21.50 -3.74
CA GLU A 226 -8.27 -20.40 -2.79
C GLU A 226 -9.46 -19.50 -3.16
N ASP A 227 -9.64 -19.20 -4.43
CA ASP A 227 -10.80 -18.45 -4.94
C ASP A 227 -12.13 -19.19 -4.71
N GLY A 228 -12.08 -20.51 -4.61
CA GLY A 228 -13.24 -21.34 -4.32
C GLY A 228 -13.87 -21.09 -2.95
N LYS A 229 -13.13 -20.50 -2.01
CA LYS A 229 -13.59 -20.15 -0.66
C LYS A 229 -14.43 -18.85 -0.64
N GLU A 230 -14.17 -17.93 -1.57
CA GLU A 230 -14.75 -16.58 -1.58
C GLU A 230 -15.76 -16.35 -2.70
N LYS A 231 -15.59 -17.02 -3.86
CA LYS A 231 -16.39 -16.81 -5.06
C LYS A 231 -17.47 -17.89 -5.24
N THR A 232 -18.54 -17.56 -5.93
CA THR A 232 -19.65 -18.48 -6.20
C THR A 232 -19.86 -18.72 -7.69
N GLY A 233 -20.55 -19.80 -8.07
CA GLY A 233 -20.85 -20.13 -9.45
C GLY A 233 -19.59 -20.40 -10.28
N LEU A 234 -19.64 -20.09 -11.57
CA LEU A 234 -18.49 -20.29 -12.47
C LEU A 234 -17.31 -19.35 -12.19
N GLN A 235 -17.54 -18.24 -11.48
CA GLN A 235 -16.49 -17.28 -11.17
C GLN A 235 -15.39 -17.86 -10.28
N LYS A 236 -15.72 -18.84 -9.44
CA LYS A 236 -14.74 -19.53 -8.59
C LYS A 236 -13.72 -20.35 -9.39
N TYR A 237 -14.02 -20.71 -10.64
CA TYR A 237 -13.14 -21.48 -11.51
C TYR A 237 -12.34 -20.60 -12.51
N GLY A 238 -12.29 -19.28 -12.30
CA GLY A 238 -11.61 -18.33 -13.20
C GLY A 238 -10.17 -18.74 -13.48
N ASP A 239 -9.38 -18.98 -12.44
CA ASP A 239 -7.98 -19.39 -12.53
C ASP A 239 -7.83 -20.73 -13.27
N LEU A 240 -8.75 -21.66 -13.05
CA LEU A 240 -8.73 -22.94 -13.75
C LEU A 240 -9.07 -22.78 -15.24
N PHE A 241 -9.96 -21.85 -15.61
CA PHE A 241 -10.19 -21.51 -17.02
C PHE A 241 -8.94 -20.91 -17.67
N VAL A 242 -8.27 -19.99 -16.97
CA VAL A 242 -7.00 -19.41 -17.42
C VAL A 242 -5.96 -20.50 -17.64
N TRP A 243 -5.78 -21.39 -16.66
CA TRP A 243 -4.83 -22.49 -16.74
C TRP A 243 -5.08 -23.41 -17.93
N ASN A 244 -6.32 -23.84 -18.13
CA ASN A 244 -6.70 -24.69 -19.26
C ASN A 244 -6.45 -23.99 -20.61
N GLN A 245 -6.74 -22.68 -20.72
CA GLN A 245 -6.45 -21.91 -21.94
C GLN A 245 -4.96 -21.81 -22.22
N ILE A 246 -4.11 -21.70 -21.18
CA ILE A 246 -2.65 -21.71 -21.30
C ILE A 246 -2.18 -23.09 -21.79
N LEU A 247 -2.69 -24.18 -21.22
CA LEU A 247 -2.37 -25.55 -21.65
C LEU A 247 -2.76 -25.80 -23.11
N ASP A 248 -3.94 -25.38 -23.53
CA ASP A 248 -4.40 -25.53 -24.91
C ASP A 248 -3.55 -24.71 -25.88
N CYS A 249 -3.17 -23.49 -25.48
CA CYS A 249 -2.24 -22.66 -26.25
C CYS A 249 -0.86 -23.34 -26.39
N ALA A 250 -0.34 -23.91 -25.30
CA ALA A 250 0.95 -24.60 -25.32
C ALA A 250 0.94 -25.84 -26.23
N LYS A 251 -0.13 -26.63 -26.16
CA LYS A 251 -0.34 -27.78 -27.09
C LYS A 251 -0.38 -27.33 -28.55
N SER A 252 -1.01 -26.20 -28.84
CA SER A 252 -1.11 -25.66 -30.19
C SER A 252 0.18 -25.02 -30.69
N LYS A 253 0.81 -24.16 -29.89
CA LYS A 253 1.99 -23.39 -30.28
C LYS A 253 3.30 -24.17 -30.21
N GLN A 254 3.34 -25.26 -29.46
CA GLN A 254 4.53 -26.11 -29.25
C GLN A 254 5.77 -25.32 -28.81
N LYS A 255 5.58 -24.37 -27.88
CA LYS A 255 6.62 -23.53 -27.29
C LYS A 255 6.61 -23.63 -25.77
N ASP A 256 7.69 -23.20 -25.13
CA ASP A 256 7.79 -22.98 -23.68
C ASP A 256 7.11 -21.66 -23.29
N PHE A 257 6.72 -21.51 -22.03
CA PHE A 257 5.89 -20.42 -21.57
C PHE A 257 6.48 -19.71 -20.34
N ILE A 258 6.30 -18.39 -20.28
CA ILE A 258 6.38 -17.61 -19.04
C ILE A 258 4.98 -17.09 -18.73
N PHE A 259 4.51 -17.27 -17.52
CA PHE A 259 3.26 -16.69 -17.03
C PHE A 259 3.57 -15.56 -16.07
N VAL A 260 3.20 -14.33 -16.43
CA VAL A 260 3.43 -13.12 -15.62
C VAL A 260 2.19 -12.86 -14.78
N THR A 261 2.33 -13.00 -13.47
CA THR A 261 1.25 -12.76 -12.51
C THR A 261 1.80 -12.10 -11.25
N ASN A 262 1.05 -11.16 -10.68
CA ASN A 262 1.34 -10.56 -9.38
C ASN A 262 0.47 -11.17 -8.26
N ASP A 263 -0.31 -12.21 -8.57
CA ASP A 263 -1.04 -12.98 -7.57
C ASP A 263 -0.14 -14.07 -6.99
N VAL A 264 0.28 -13.86 -5.74
CA VAL A 264 1.23 -14.73 -5.02
C VAL A 264 0.52 -15.66 -4.03
N LYS A 265 -0.68 -16.16 -4.40
CA LYS A 265 -1.42 -17.13 -3.59
C LYS A 265 -0.73 -18.48 -3.51
N ILE A 266 -1.03 -19.26 -2.46
CA ILE A 266 -0.47 -20.58 -2.19
C ILE A 266 -0.90 -21.65 -3.20
N ASP A 267 -1.93 -21.39 -3.99
CA ASP A 267 -2.40 -22.25 -5.07
C ASP A 267 -1.69 -22.00 -6.42
N TRP A 268 -0.85 -20.97 -6.50
CA TRP A 268 0.04 -20.73 -7.63
C TRP A 268 1.52 -20.93 -7.29
N TYR A 269 1.91 -20.67 -6.03
CA TYR A 269 3.29 -20.70 -5.55
C TYR A 269 3.44 -21.60 -4.33
N GLU A 270 4.64 -22.13 -4.15
CA GLU A 270 5.04 -22.79 -2.91
C GLU A 270 5.07 -21.78 -1.75
N GLU A 271 5.27 -22.24 -0.51
CA GLU A 271 5.30 -21.42 0.71
C GLU A 271 6.29 -20.22 0.62
N ASP A 272 7.37 -20.37 -0.15
CA ASP A 272 8.35 -19.30 -0.38
C ASP A 272 7.80 -18.12 -1.21
N LYS A 273 6.58 -18.23 -1.76
CA LYS A 273 5.91 -17.25 -2.63
C LYS A 273 6.75 -16.82 -3.85
N ARG A 274 7.69 -17.64 -4.27
CA ARG A 274 8.59 -17.41 -5.41
C ARG A 274 8.63 -18.58 -6.37
N THR A 275 8.59 -19.77 -5.82
CA THR A 275 8.67 -21.01 -6.59
C THR A 275 7.26 -21.42 -7.01
N PRO A 276 6.99 -21.62 -8.31
CA PRO A 276 5.68 -22.12 -8.75
C PRO A 276 5.38 -23.50 -8.17
N ARG A 277 4.10 -23.77 -7.91
CA ARG A 277 3.65 -25.07 -7.42
C ARG A 277 4.10 -26.20 -8.33
N PHE A 278 4.68 -27.23 -7.72
CA PHE A 278 5.19 -28.39 -8.42
C PHE A 278 4.13 -29.04 -9.31
N GLU A 279 2.91 -29.16 -8.81
CA GLU A 279 1.79 -29.77 -9.52
C GLU A 279 1.52 -29.07 -10.86
N LEU A 280 1.59 -27.72 -10.89
CA LEU A 280 1.41 -26.94 -12.11
C LEU A 280 2.53 -27.21 -13.12
N LEU A 281 3.79 -27.19 -12.67
CA LEU A 281 4.94 -27.46 -13.52
C LEU A 281 4.89 -28.87 -14.12
N LYS A 282 4.50 -29.86 -13.29
CA LYS A 282 4.34 -31.24 -13.70
C LYS A 282 3.20 -31.42 -14.69
N GLU A 283 2.00 -30.91 -14.37
CA GLU A 283 0.83 -30.99 -15.23
C GLU A 283 1.10 -30.36 -16.59
N PHE A 284 1.74 -29.18 -16.62
CA PHE A 284 2.07 -28.51 -17.87
C PHE A 284 3.04 -29.35 -18.72
N ARG A 285 4.08 -29.93 -18.09
CA ARG A 285 5.07 -30.76 -18.76
C ARG A 285 4.43 -32.02 -19.34
N GLU A 286 3.54 -32.67 -18.59
CA GLU A 286 2.86 -33.91 -19.01
C GLU A 286 1.84 -33.65 -20.14
N GLN A 287 1.07 -32.57 -20.04
CA GLN A 287 0.02 -32.30 -21.01
C GLN A 287 0.51 -31.64 -22.29
N ALA A 288 1.47 -30.71 -22.22
CA ALA A 288 1.96 -29.96 -23.36
C ALA A 288 3.32 -30.40 -23.88
N ASN A 289 4.06 -31.22 -23.14
CA ASN A 289 5.48 -31.56 -23.37
C ASN A 289 6.38 -30.33 -23.52
N LYS A 290 6.07 -29.26 -22.76
CA LYS A 290 6.76 -27.97 -22.74
C LYS A 290 7.03 -27.53 -21.30
N ARG A 291 7.82 -26.46 -21.16
CA ARG A 291 8.14 -25.86 -19.86
C ARG A 291 7.28 -24.62 -19.63
N ILE A 292 6.91 -24.37 -18.38
CA ILE A 292 6.33 -23.11 -17.93
C ILE A 292 7.03 -22.62 -16.69
N TRP A 293 7.15 -21.30 -16.54
CA TRP A 293 7.60 -20.67 -15.31
C TRP A 293 6.76 -19.45 -15.00
N LEU A 294 6.55 -19.16 -13.71
CA LEU A 294 5.77 -18.04 -13.25
C LEU A 294 6.72 -16.93 -12.79
N LEU A 295 6.46 -15.71 -13.21
CA LEU A 295 7.21 -14.51 -12.81
C LEU A 295 6.26 -13.42 -12.33
N SER A 296 6.67 -12.68 -11.29
CA SER A 296 6.05 -11.39 -11.00
C SER A 296 6.40 -10.38 -12.10
N MET A 297 5.63 -9.29 -12.22
CA MET A 297 5.94 -8.20 -13.15
C MET A 297 7.38 -7.68 -12.95
N LYS A 298 7.82 -7.53 -11.70
CA LYS A 298 9.18 -7.12 -11.37
C LYS A 298 10.22 -8.08 -11.93
N ASN A 299 10.08 -9.38 -11.65
CA ASN A 299 11.04 -10.38 -12.12
C ASN A 299 11.01 -10.51 -13.65
N PHE A 300 9.84 -10.40 -14.27
CA PHE A 300 9.70 -10.35 -15.71
C PHE A 300 10.48 -9.17 -16.31
N ILE A 301 10.26 -7.95 -15.83
CA ILE A 301 10.97 -6.75 -16.32
C ILE A 301 12.48 -6.88 -16.05
N TYR A 302 12.89 -7.38 -14.88
CA TYR A 302 14.29 -7.63 -14.56
C TYR A 302 14.97 -8.55 -15.59
N HIS A 303 14.36 -9.71 -15.89
CA HIS A 303 14.93 -10.64 -16.87
C HIS A 303 14.91 -10.11 -18.31
N VAL A 304 13.86 -9.37 -18.69
CA VAL A 304 13.81 -8.71 -20.00
C VAL A 304 14.87 -7.62 -20.09
N ASN A 305 15.12 -6.87 -19.04
CA ASN A 305 16.16 -5.84 -19.00
C ASN A 305 17.56 -6.44 -19.24
N LEU A 306 17.84 -7.58 -18.62
CA LEU A 306 19.10 -8.31 -18.88
C LEU A 306 19.25 -8.76 -20.36
N LEU A 307 18.15 -9.02 -21.07
CA LEU A 307 18.14 -9.35 -22.49
C LEU A 307 18.25 -8.12 -23.40
N LEU A 308 17.99 -6.96 -22.85
CA LEU A 308 18.10 -5.65 -23.52
C LEU A 308 19.41 -4.92 -23.14
N ASP A 309 20.39 -5.61 -22.56
CA ASP A 309 21.64 -5.01 -22.09
C ASP A 309 21.43 -3.79 -21.18
N ASP A 310 20.53 -3.94 -20.19
CA ASP A 310 20.18 -2.94 -19.19
C ASP A 310 19.65 -1.59 -19.76
N GLN A 311 18.89 -1.63 -20.83
CA GLN A 311 18.29 -0.44 -21.43
C GLN A 311 17.06 0.12 -20.66
N ILE A 312 16.44 -0.68 -19.77
CA ILE A 312 15.31 -0.24 -18.94
C ILE A 312 15.87 0.43 -17.68
N HIS A 313 15.42 1.65 -17.38
CA HIS A 313 15.91 2.38 -16.22
C HIS A 313 15.57 1.70 -14.88
N GLU A 314 16.47 1.79 -13.91
CA GLU A 314 16.32 1.16 -12.59
C GLU A 314 15.09 1.64 -11.81
N ASN A 315 14.71 2.91 -11.98
CA ASN A 315 13.51 3.49 -11.36
C ASN A 315 12.21 2.77 -11.76
N VAL A 316 12.18 2.07 -12.91
CA VAL A 316 11.03 1.23 -13.32
C VAL A 316 10.80 0.10 -12.32
N LEU A 317 11.85 -0.58 -11.88
CA LEU A 317 11.74 -1.64 -10.87
C LEU A 317 11.32 -1.10 -9.50
N GLN A 318 11.79 0.10 -9.14
CA GLN A 318 11.40 0.77 -7.90
C GLN A 318 9.92 1.18 -7.91
N ASP A 319 9.41 1.69 -9.03
CA ASP A 319 8.00 2.04 -9.19
C ASP A 319 7.10 0.80 -9.08
N ILE A 320 7.48 -0.30 -9.75
CA ILE A 320 6.77 -1.58 -9.65
C ILE A 320 6.72 -2.09 -8.20
N ASP A 321 7.84 -2.04 -7.47
CA ASP A 321 7.90 -2.43 -6.06
C ASP A 321 6.97 -1.57 -5.19
N SER A 322 6.99 -0.26 -5.38
CA SER A 322 6.16 0.67 -4.62
C SER A 322 4.67 0.37 -4.76
N VAL A 323 4.23 0.03 -5.96
CA VAL A 323 2.83 -0.35 -6.23
C VAL A 323 2.48 -1.68 -5.56
N GLN A 324 3.37 -2.66 -5.59
CA GLN A 324 3.13 -3.96 -4.92
C GLN A 324 3.08 -3.81 -3.40
N ASP A 325 4.03 -3.07 -2.82
CA ASP A 325 4.08 -2.79 -1.39
C ASP A 325 2.79 -2.11 -0.90
N GLU A 326 2.25 -1.14 -1.67
CA GLU A 326 1.01 -0.45 -1.31
C GLU A 326 -0.21 -1.39 -1.32
N LYS A 327 -0.32 -2.25 -2.34
CA LYS A 327 -1.39 -3.24 -2.43
C LYS A 327 -1.35 -4.24 -1.28
N GLU A 328 -0.16 -4.69 -0.92
CA GLU A 328 0.04 -5.63 0.18
C GLU A 328 -0.33 -4.99 1.53
N ASN A 329 0.06 -3.74 1.75
CA ASN A 329 -0.36 -2.98 2.92
C ASN A 329 -1.89 -2.84 3.01
N ASP A 330 -2.55 -2.56 1.88
CA ASP A 330 -4.01 -2.44 1.84
C ASP A 330 -4.71 -3.78 2.09
N LYS A 331 -4.13 -4.89 1.65
CA LYS A 331 -4.63 -6.23 1.93
C LYS A 331 -4.56 -6.54 3.44
N ILE A 332 -3.39 -6.41 4.04
CA ILE A 332 -3.18 -6.64 5.49
C ILE A 332 -4.14 -5.77 6.31
N ARG A 333 -4.29 -4.48 5.95
CA ARG A 333 -5.17 -3.54 6.65
C ARG A 333 -6.64 -3.98 6.63
N LYS A 334 -7.10 -4.61 5.55
CA LYS A 334 -8.47 -5.12 5.44
C LYS A 334 -8.70 -6.40 6.24
N GLU A 335 -7.67 -7.21 6.38
CA GLU A 335 -7.71 -8.50 7.07
C GLU A 335 -7.62 -8.36 8.60
N LEU A 336 -7.03 -7.25 9.12
CA LEU A 336 -6.90 -7.01 10.56
C LEU A 336 -8.25 -6.74 11.25
N SER A 337 -8.55 -7.54 12.26
CA SER A 337 -9.74 -7.42 13.11
C SER A 337 -9.40 -6.95 14.52
N ALA A 338 -10.43 -6.61 15.31
CA ALA A 338 -10.27 -6.33 16.74
C ALA A 338 -9.74 -7.53 17.52
N ASP A 339 -10.13 -8.75 17.12
CA ASP A 339 -9.64 -10.00 17.72
C ASP A 339 -8.14 -10.19 17.50
N ASP A 340 -7.60 -9.77 16.36
CA ASP A 340 -6.16 -9.85 16.08
C ASP A 340 -5.37 -8.88 16.96
N ILE A 341 -5.90 -7.69 17.18
CA ILE A 341 -5.32 -6.73 18.13
C ILE A 341 -5.41 -7.26 19.56
N GLN A 342 -6.50 -7.95 19.94
CA GLN A 342 -6.61 -8.60 21.23
C GLN A 342 -5.55 -9.70 21.44
N LYS A 343 -5.24 -10.48 20.40
CA LYS A 343 -4.16 -11.49 20.46
C LYS A 343 -2.80 -10.86 20.74
N ILE A 344 -2.50 -9.67 20.17
CA ILE A 344 -1.26 -8.94 20.48
C ILE A 344 -1.22 -8.65 21.99
N PHE A 345 -2.28 -8.11 22.57
CA PHE A 345 -2.31 -7.84 24.00
C PHE A 345 -2.17 -9.10 24.85
N ASN A 346 -2.85 -10.17 24.48
CA ASN A 346 -2.75 -11.44 25.20
C ASN A 346 -1.32 -12.00 25.24
N ASN A 347 -0.52 -11.68 24.24
CA ASN A 347 0.88 -12.09 24.15
C ASN A 347 1.87 -11.08 24.80
N LEU A 348 1.46 -9.82 24.98
CA LEU A 348 2.34 -8.77 25.54
C LEU A 348 2.46 -8.77 27.05
N ILE A 349 1.63 -9.54 27.83
CA ILE A 349 1.20 -9.01 29.02
C ILE A 349 1.39 -9.50 30.38
N VAL A 350 1.50 -8.54 31.24
CA VAL A 350 1.48 -8.56 32.72
C VAL A 350 0.08 -8.30 33.30
N LYS A 351 -0.83 -7.66 32.56
CA LYS A 351 -2.23 -7.41 32.99
C LYS A 351 -3.17 -7.48 31.81
N PRO A 352 -4.37 -8.09 31.98
CA PRO A 352 -5.34 -8.22 30.88
C PRO A 352 -5.86 -6.84 30.44
N ILE A 353 -5.74 -6.59 29.14
CA ILE A 353 -6.32 -5.45 28.43
C ILE A 353 -7.29 -6.02 27.40
N TYR A 354 -8.51 -5.52 27.40
CA TYR A 354 -9.58 -5.97 26.54
C TYR A 354 -9.87 -4.95 25.45
N VAL A 355 -9.74 -5.36 24.20
CA VAL A 355 -10.12 -4.51 23.06
C VAL A 355 -11.64 -4.45 22.97
N ILE A 356 -12.18 -3.25 23.06
CA ILE A 356 -13.62 -3.02 23.03
C ILE A 356 -14.11 -2.97 21.58
N ASP A 357 -13.55 -2.07 20.77
CA ASP A 357 -13.95 -1.90 19.39
C ASP A 357 -12.90 -1.15 18.57
N LYS A 358 -13.05 -1.24 17.25
CA LYS A 358 -12.35 -0.41 16.29
C LYS A 358 -13.05 0.95 16.20
N ILE A 359 -12.31 2.02 16.49
CA ILE A 359 -12.89 3.35 16.49
C ILE A 359 -13.23 3.75 15.05
N PRO A 360 -14.45 4.19 14.78
CA PRO A 360 -14.79 4.78 13.49
C PRO A 360 -13.84 5.93 13.18
N LYS A 361 -13.31 5.97 11.97
CA LYS A 361 -12.39 7.03 11.56
C LYS A 361 -13.03 8.39 11.71
N ASN A 362 -12.43 9.23 12.54
CA ASN A 362 -12.92 10.59 12.76
C ASN A 362 -12.31 11.51 11.71
N GLU A 363 -13.15 12.18 10.93
CA GLU A 363 -12.75 13.09 9.85
C GLU A 363 -11.92 14.29 10.32
N SER A 364 -12.02 14.64 11.60
CA SER A 364 -11.24 15.73 12.20
C SER A 364 -9.82 15.33 12.57
N ILE A 365 -9.50 14.02 12.64
CA ILE A 365 -8.17 13.51 12.99
C ILE A 365 -7.47 13.04 11.74
N ARG A 366 -6.40 13.73 11.36
CA ARG A 366 -5.60 13.39 10.18
C ARG A 366 -4.32 12.72 10.61
N LEU A 367 -4.19 11.45 10.24
CA LEU A 367 -3.04 10.61 10.52
C LEU A 367 -2.41 10.15 9.21
N PHE A 368 -1.09 9.99 9.21
CA PHE A 368 -0.36 9.43 8.07
C PHE A 368 -0.78 7.98 7.82
N ASP A 369 -0.85 7.58 6.56
CA ASP A 369 -1.17 6.22 6.12
C ASP A 369 -2.52 5.69 6.63
N ASN A 370 -3.38 6.57 7.13
CA ASN A 370 -4.74 6.26 7.58
C ASN A 370 -4.82 5.01 8.47
N PRO A 371 -4.12 5.00 9.64
CA PRO A 371 -4.05 3.84 10.50
C PRO A 371 -5.41 3.48 11.08
N ASP A 372 -5.59 2.21 11.41
CA ASP A 372 -6.71 1.80 12.24
C ASP A 372 -6.44 2.13 13.71
N ILE A 373 -7.46 2.59 14.42
CA ILE A 373 -7.40 2.94 15.84
C ILE A 373 -8.41 2.07 16.56
N TYR A 374 -7.98 1.50 17.70
CA TYR A 374 -8.85 0.68 18.54
C TYR A 374 -8.93 1.29 19.94
N GLU A 375 -10.05 1.07 20.59
CA GLU A 375 -10.26 1.35 21.99
C GLU A 375 -10.16 0.08 22.80
N ALA A 376 -9.51 0.17 23.95
CA ALA A 376 -9.40 -0.93 24.88
C ALA A 376 -9.49 -0.43 26.32
N GLU A 377 -9.78 -1.33 27.26
CA GLU A 377 -9.89 -1.07 28.69
C GLU A 377 -9.30 -2.22 29.49
N ASP A 378 -8.70 -1.92 30.64
CA ASP A 378 -8.25 -2.95 31.57
C ASP A 378 -9.28 -3.22 32.68
N GLU A 379 -9.00 -4.19 33.52
CA GLU A 379 -9.85 -4.59 34.65
C GLU A 379 -10.13 -3.45 35.67
N ASN A 380 -9.33 -2.38 35.65
CA ASN A 380 -9.48 -1.23 36.53
C ASN A 380 -10.18 -0.05 35.84
N GLY A 381 -10.72 -0.23 34.66
CA GLY A 381 -11.39 0.83 33.91
C GLY A 381 -10.42 1.85 33.28
N ARG A 382 -9.12 1.52 33.14
CA ARG A 382 -8.18 2.37 32.43
C ARG A 382 -8.35 2.21 30.95
N LYS A 383 -8.47 3.35 30.25
CA LYS A 383 -8.74 3.39 28.81
C LYS A 383 -7.45 3.49 28.01
N PHE A 384 -7.41 2.78 26.89
CA PHE A 384 -6.28 2.71 25.99
C PHE A 384 -6.71 3.06 24.56
N ARG A 385 -5.82 3.74 23.85
CA ARG A 385 -5.92 3.97 22.41
C ARG A 385 -4.79 3.24 21.71
N ILE A 386 -5.12 2.43 20.74
CA ILE A 386 -4.18 1.59 20.01
C ILE A 386 -4.16 2.02 18.58
N ILE A 387 -2.98 2.31 18.05
CA ILE A 387 -2.78 2.68 16.66
C ILE A 387 -2.04 1.53 15.99
N THR A 388 -2.50 1.10 14.82
CA THR A 388 -1.82 0.07 14.03
C THR A 388 -1.10 0.69 12.84
N THR A 389 0.18 0.39 12.69
CA THR A 389 1.02 0.81 11.57
C THR A 389 1.44 -0.42 10.80
N ILE A 390 0.97 -0.56 9.57
CA ILE A 390 1.25 -1.72 8.74
C ILE A 390 2.45 -1.45 7.85
N VAL A 391 3.40 -2.39 7.83
CA VAL A 391 4.60 -2.35 7.00
C VAL A 391 4.65 -3.63 6.17
N GLY A 392 4.17 -3.56 4.93
CA GLY A 392 4.12 -4.70 3.99
C GLY A 392 5.40 -4.87 3.17
N GLY A 393 6.18 -3.80 2.99
CA GLY A 393 7.37 -3.79 2.13
C GLY A 393 8.48 -2.87 2.61
N GLY A 394 9.31 -2.41 1.66
CA GLY A 394 10.54 -1.65 1.92
C GLY A 394 10.35 -0.19 2.37
N ASN A 395 9.14 0.33 2.41
CA ASN A 395 8.88 1.73 2.78
C ASN A 395 8.89 1.93 4.32
N TYR A 396 10.09 2.03 4.89
CA TYR A 396 10.28 2.23 6.34
C TYR A 396 9.87 3.63 6.85
N ALA A 397 9.52 4.58 5.98
CA ALA A 397 8.93 5.86 6.41
C ALA A 397 7.62 5.63 7.19
N ARG A 398 6.89 4.55 6.92
CA ARG A 398 5.69 4.16 7.66
C ARG A 398 5.93 3.92 9.16
N VAL A 399 7.11 3.46 9.54
CA VAL A 399 7.50 3.33 10.95
C VAL A 399 7.52 4.69 11.64
N LEU A 400 8.08 5.72 10.98
CA LEU A 400 8.05 7.10 11.47
C LEU A 400 6.64 7.68 11.47
N HIS A 401 5.85 7.39 10.44
CA HIS A 401 4.45 7.82 10.37
C HIS A 401 3.63 7.27 11.53
N GLY A 402 3.79 5.99 11.89
CA GLY A 402 3.12 5.38 13.04
C GLY A 402 3.46 6.08 14.34
N MET A 403 4.73 6.39 14.58
CA MET A 403 5.15 7.14 15.76
C MET A 403 4.55 8.55 15.78
N THR A 404 4.60 9.26 14.65
CA THR A 404 4.01 10.61 14.55
C THR A 404 2.50 10.58 14.79
N ASN A 405 1.79 9.59 14.24
CA ASN A 405 0.36 9.40 14.47
C ASN A 405 0.04 9.20 15.96
N ALA A 406 0.84 8.39 16.65
CA ALA A 406 0.64 8.13 18.07
C ALA A 406 0.80 9.42 18.91
N PHE A 407 1.81 10.25 18.60
CA PHE A 407 1.99 11.55 19.25
C PHE A 407 0.85 12.53 18.94
N GLU A 408 0.39 12.61 17.70
CA GLU A 408 -0.72 13.50 17.31
C GLU A 408 -2.02 13.08 18.00
N LEU A 409 -2.32 11.79 18.06
CA LEU A 409 -3.48 11.28 18.79
C LEU A 409 -3.39 11.59 20.30
N LYS A 410 -2.26 11.34 20.90
CA LYS A 410 -2.04 11.67 22.32
C LYS A 410 -2.34 13.15 22.57
N LYS A 411 -1.75 14.05 21.79
CA LYS A 411 -1.96 15.50 21.90
C LYS A 411 -3.41 15.92 21.74
N LEU A 412 -4.15 15.27 20.85
CA LEU A 412 -5.55 15.56 20.59
C LEU A 412 -6.47 15.18 21.75
N TYR A 413 -6.20 14.07 22.41
CA TYR A 413 -7.04 13.56 23.49
C TYR A 413 -6.59 14.01 24.88
N GLU A 414 -5.36 14.51 25.06
CA GLU A 414 -4.91 15.11 26.34
C GLU A 414 -5.63 16.40 26.71
N THR A 415 -6.34 17.03 25.76
CA THR A 415 -7.14 18.25 26.03
C THR A 415 -8.53 17.96 26.61
N GLY A 416 -8.93 16.69 26.72
CA GLY A 416 -10.20 16.24 27.29
C GLY A 416 -10.09 15.86 28.77
N ASN A 417 -11.25 15.67 29.43
CA ASN A 417 -11.31 15.20 30.82
C ASN A 417 -11.01 13.71 31.02
N GLU A 418 -10.76 12.97 29.92
CA GLU A 418 -10.48 11.55 29.98
C GLU A 418 -8.97 11.30 29.74
N HIS A 419 -8.36 10.47 30.58
CA HIS A 419 -6.97 10.06 30.45
C HIS A 419 -6.90 8.74 29.71
N TYR A 420 -6.15 8.71 28.57
CA TYR A 420 -5.88 7.53 27.79
C TYR A 420 -4.40 7.16 27.86
N TRP A 421 -4.14 5.84 27.81
CA TRP A 421 -2.83 5.28 27.54
C TRP A 421 -2.73 4.96 26.05
N TYR A 422 -1.53 5.07 25.47
CA TYR A 422 -1.35 4.95 24.04
C TYR A 422 -0.42 3.80 23.69
N TYR A 423 -0.87 2.98 22.75
CA TYR A 423 -0.06 1.94 22.14
C TYR A 423 0.09 2.20 20.63
N ASN A 424 1.29 1.92 20.10
CA ASN A 424 1.54 1.88 18.67
C ASN A 424 2.03 0.49 18.28
N PHE A 425 1.23 -0.24 17.54
CA PHE A 425 1.59 -1.56 17.02
C PHE A 425 2.08 -1.44 15.59
N ILE A 426 3.37 -1.71 15.37
CA ILE A 426 3.99 -1.80 14.06
C ILE A 426 3.86 -3.25 13.60
N ILE A 427 3.06 -3.51 12.60
CA ILE A 427 2.74 -4.85 12.11
C ILE A 427 3.43 -5.07 10.77
N ALA A 428 4.46 -5.91 10.77
CA ALA A 428 5.16 -6.35 9.58
C ALA A 428 4.43 -7.53 8.92
N LYS A 429 4.51 -7.64 7.60
CA LYS A 429 3.89 -8.74 6.87
C LYS A 429 4.48 -10.13 7.18
N ASN A 430 5.72 -10.18 7.62
CA ASN A 430 6.42 -11.41 7.98
C ASN A 430 7.62 -11.14 8.89
N GLU A 431 8.20 -12.21 9.45
CA GLU A 431 9.35 -12.14 10.34
C GLU A 431 10.60 -11.56 9.67
N ALA A 432 10.87 -11.89 8.41
CA ALA A 432 12.04 -11.39 7.69
C ALA A 432 12.08 -9.87 7.53
N LEU A 433 10.90 -9.20 7.55
CA LEU A 433 10.81 -7.75 7.50
C LEU A 433 11.10 -7.10 8.87
N VAL A 434 10.90 -7.84 9.97
CA VAL A 434 11.12 -7.33 11.33
C VAL A 434 12.57 -6.91 11.56
N GLU A 435 13.55 -7.71 11.12
CA GLU A 435 14.98 -7.38 11.30
C GLU A 435 15.32 -6.03 10.65
N LYS A 436 14.83 -5.79 9.44
CA LYS A 436 15.02 -4.54 8.72
C LYS A 436 14.31 -3.36 9.39
N ILE A 437 13.11 -3.58 9.92
CA ILE A 437 12.39 -2.57 10.72
C ILE A 437 13.20 -2.25 11.97
N MET A 438 13.72 -3.24 12.68
CA MET A 438 14.52 -3.08 13.88
C MET A 438 15.82 -2.32 13.61
N GLU A 439 16.50 -2.62 12.50
CA GLU A 439 17.67 -1.87 12.05
C GLU A 439 17.31 -0.39 11.79
N HIS A 440 16.19 -0.14 11.12
CA HIS A 440 15.71 1.22 10.86
C HIS A 440 15.36 1.96 12.14
N MET A 441 14.69 1.30 13.09
CA MET A 441 14.40 1.84 14.42
C MET A 441 15.65 2.16 15.24
N GLY A 442 16.75 1.45 15.00
CA GLY A 442 18.05 1.70 15.62
C GLY A 442 18.73 3.01 15.19
N LYS A 443 18.31 3.64 14.09
CA LYS A 443 18.87 4.91 13.63
C LYS A 443 18.56 6.04 14.61
N THR A 444 19.51 6.94 14.83
CA THR A 444 19.49 7.93 15.93
C THR A 444 18.23 8.79 15.98
N LYS A 445 17.67 9.17 14.83
CA LYS A 445 16.43 9.98 14.78
C LYS A 445 15.21 9.19 15.21
N VAL A 446 15.09 7.95 14.76
CA VAL A 446 13.97 7.05 15.09
C VAL A 446 14.07 6.62 16.56
N ARG A 447 15.28 6.28 17.03
CA ARG A 447 15.52 5.89 18.43
C ARG A 447 15.08 6.94 19.44
N LYS A 448 15.25 8.23 19.14
CA LYS A 448 14.78 9.32 20.01
C LYS A 448 13.26 9.36 20.16
N LEU A 449 12.51 9.05 19.09
CA LEU A 449 11.05 8.98 19.12
C LEU A 449 10.56 7.78 19.93
N PHE A 450 11.26 6.64 19.86
CA PHE A 450 10.93 5.45 20.66
C PHE A 450 11.29 5.58 22.15
N ALA A 451 12.14 6.53 22.52
CA ALA A 451 12.52 6.76 23.92
C ALA A 451 11.46 7.54 24.73
N ASP A 452 10.39 8.01 24.09
CA ASP A 452 9.27 8.61 24.80
C ASP A 452 8.39 7.51 25.43
N HIS A 453 8.56 7.30 26.73
CA HIS A 453 7.82 6.27 27.50
C HIS A 453 6.32 6.55 27.65
N SER A 454 5.82 7.65 27.10
CA SER A 454 4.38 7.99 27.15
C SER A 454 3.55 7.23 26.11
N ILE A 455 4.21 6.61 25.12
CA ILE A 455 3.60 5.76 24.09
C ILE A 455 4.34 4.43 24.06
N GLN A 456 3.64 3.36 24.37
CA GLN A 456 4.22 2.02 24.28
C GLN A 456 4.18 1.52 22.83
N THR A 457 5.29 1.02 22.32
CA THR A 457 5.40 0.54 20.96
C THR A 457 5.78 -0.93 20.94
N ALA A 458 5.04 -1.73 20.18
CA ALA A 458 5.37 -3.12 19.90
C ALA A 458 5.56 -3.34 18.41
N VAL A 459 6.60 -4.11 18.06
CA VAL A 459 6.81 -4.61 16.70
C VAL A 459 6.32 -6.03 16.64
N CYS A 460 5.34 -6.26 15.75
CA CYS A 460 4.68 -7.52 15.54
C CYS A 460 4.87 -7.97 14.08
N TYR A 461 4.63 -9.24 13.80
CA TYR A 461 4.62 -9.77 12.45
C TYR A 461 3.56 -10.84 12.27
N LEU A 462 3.12 -11.03 11.04
CA LEU A 462 2.25 -12.13 10.64
C LEU A 462 3.13 -13.37 10.37
N ASN A 463 2.81 -14.48 11.03
CA ASN A 463 3.44 -15.77 10.73
C ASN A 463 2.78 -16.42 9.50
N GLU A 464 3.24 -17.62 9.14
CA GLU A 464 2.71 -18.38 7.99
C GLU A 464 1.22 -18.68 8.09
N ASP A 465 0.72 -18.89 9.31
CA ASP A 465 -0.72 -19.12 9.60
C ASP A 465 -1.52 -17.82 9.70
N GLN A 466 -0.97 -16.69 9.30
CA GLN A 466 -1.55 -15.33 9.45
C GLN A 466 -1.86 -14.94 10.91
N ASN A 467 -1.23 -15.58 11.89
CA ASN A 467 -1.32 -15.16 13.28
C ASN A 467 -0.29 -14.08 13.59
N ILE A 468 -0.66 -13.15 14.49
CA ILE A 468 0.22 -12.06 14.87
C ILE A 468 1.14 -12.49 16.01
N ASN A 469 2.44 -12.41 15.79
CA ASN A 469 3.50 -12.65 16.77
C ASN A 469 4.20 -11.37 17.14
N ILE A 470 4.71 -11.29 18.38
CA ILE A 470 5.46 -10.14 18.86
C ILE A 470 6.94 -10.41 18.70
N ALA A 471 7.63 -9.49 18.02
CA ALA A 471 9.07 -9.53 17.89
C ALA A 471 9.77 -8.70 18.97
N LYS A 472 9.21 -7.54 19.33
CA LYS A 472 9.74 -6.63 20.35
C LYS A 472 8.65 -5.71 20.88
N ALA A 473 8.71 -5.42 22.21
CA ALA A 473 7.92 -4.38 22.86
C ALA A 473 8.83 -3.54 23.76
N ASN A 474 8.51 -2.25 23.96
CA ASN A 474 9.14 -1.35 24.93
C ASN A 474 8.18 -0.98 26.07
#